data_f55306b4946c75b3f2e88557df1ebae5
#
_entry.id   f55306b4946c75b3f2e88557df1ebae5
#
_cell.length_a   1.000
_cell.length_b   1.000
_cell.length_c   1.000
_cell.angle_alpha   90.00
_cell.angle_beta   90.00
_cell.angle_gamma   90.00
#
_symmetry.space_group_name_H-M   'P 1'
#
loop_
_entity.id
_entity.type
_entity.pdbx_description
1 polymer ?
#
loop_
_entity_poly.entity_id
_entity_poly.type
_entity_poly.pdbx_seq_one_letter_code
_entity_poly.pdbx_strand_id
1 'polypeptide(L)'
;GASMQFLMTAYNFLNKNAAYINTGSWSTKAIKEAKLFGNVTEIASSSDKNFNYIPKDFTINKDYDYLHITSNNTIFGTQFHSFPVSNCPLIVDMSSDIFSRKIDFSKFDLIYAGAQKNLGPAGATMVIINKELLDKVQRNVPSMMSYKVHIEKDSSFNTPPVFPIYCILLNLRLIKQEGLDSIGEKNKIKSELIYSEIDRNKCFSGFSEFSDRSQMNATFNMNEGFDSELFNNICSNNNISGINGHRSVGGYRASIYNALPLESLNVLVDSMKEFELSQE
;
A
#
# COMPACT_ATOMS: atom_id res chain seq x y z
N GLY A 1 -11.85 -6.04 -6.82
CA GLY A 1 -10.54 -5.58 -6.35
C GLY A 1 -10.65 -4.43 -5.35
N ALA A 2 -9.55 -4.03 -4.74
CA ALA A 2 -9.53 -3.00 -3.70
C ALA A 2 -10.09 -1.63 -4.14
N SER A 3 -10.02 -1.28 -5.42
CA SER A 3 -10.63 -0.05 -5.93
C SER A 3 -12.15 0.02 -5.71
N MET A 4 -12.84 -1.13 -5.63
CA MET A 4 -14.25 -1.17 -5.24
C MET A 4 -14.45 -0.74 -3.78
N GLN A 5 -13.46 -0.93 -2.92
CA GLN A 5 -13.55 -0.53 -1.52
C GLN A 5 -13.56 1.00 -1.35
N PHE A 6 -12.96 1.76 -2.27
CA PHE A 6 -13.07 3.23 -2.27
C PHE A 6 -14.53 3.67 -2.31
N LEU A 7 -15.30 3.03 -3.21
CA LEU A 7 -16.74 3.25 -3.34
C LEU A 7 -17.51 2.65 -2.15
N MET A 8 -17.24 1.39 -1.78
CA MET A 8 -18.00 0.68 -0.75
C MET A 8 -17.87 1.34 0.62
N THR A 9 -16.68 1.76 1.03
CA THR A 9 -16.48 2.43 2.32
C THR A 9 -17.26 3.73 2.41
N ALA A 10 -17.18 4.57 1.38
CA ALA A 10 -17.92 5.82 1.34
C ALA A 10 -19.44 5.58 1.29
N TYR A 11 -19.91 4.64 0.48
CA TYR A 11 -21.33 4.35 0.36
C TYR A 11 -21.94 3.81 1.66
N ASN A 12 -21.19 2.99 2.42
CA ASN A 12 -21.67 2.45 3.69
C ASN A 12 -21.59 3.47 4.83
N PHE A 13 -20.51 4.25 4.93
CA PHE A 13 -20.18 4.95 6.17
C PHE A 13 -20.14 6.47 6.07
N LEU A 14 -20.06 7.08 4.86
CA LEU A 14 -20.07 8.53 4.72
C LEU A 14 -21.50 9.05 4.80
N ASN A 15 -21.89 9.56 5.97
CA ASN A 15 -23.21 10.11 6.21
C ASN A 15 -23.22 11.65 6.07
N LYS A 16 -22.20 12.33 6.57
CA LYS A 16 -22.06 13.79 6.56
C LYS A 16 -20.70 14.24 6.03
N ASN A 17 -19.64 13.88 6.73
CA ASN A 17 -18.28 14.33 6.42
C ASN A 17 -17.25 13.28 6.82
N ALA A 18 -16.34 12.93 5.92
CA ALA A 18 -15.22 12.04 6.20
C ALA A 18 -13.88 12.77 6.08
N ALA A 19 -12.92 12.37 6.92
CA ALA A 19 -11.56 12.86 6.86
C ALA A 19 -10.67 11.92 6.02
N TYR A 20 -9.75 12.50 5.27
CA TYR A 20 -8.76 11.76 4.49
C TYR A 20 -7.37 12.35 4.69
N ILE A 21 -6.35 11.49 4.77
CA ILE A 21 -4.95 11.88 4.61
C ILE A 21 -4.53 11.49 3.21
N ASN A 22 -4.21 12.50 2.38
CA ASN A 22 -3.86 12.29 0.99
C ASN A 22 -2.35 12.13 0.82
N THR A 23 -1.90 10.90 0.66
CA THR A 23 -0.48 10.52 0.53
C THR A 23 -0.12 9.97 -0.84
N GLY A 24 -1.01 10.12 -1.84
CA GLY A 24 -0.69 9.66 -3.20
C GLY A 24 -1.89 9.31 -4.06
N SER A 25 -1.61 8.68 -5.20
CA SER A 25 -2.63 8.41 -6.23
C SER A 25 -3.78 7.54 -5.73
N TRP A 26 -3.53 6.60 -4.80
CA TRP A 26 -4.59 5.70 -4.31
C TRP A 26 -5.52 6.42 -3.35
N SER A 27 -4.98 7.19 -2.41
CA SER A 27 -5.78 8.06 -1.53
C SER A 27 -6.55 9.11 -2.32
N THR A 28 -5.95 9.73 -3.36
CA THR A 28 -6.63 10.67 -4.26
C THR A 28 -7.82 10.01 -4.96
N LYS A 29 -7.69 8.76 -5.42
CA LYS A 29 -8.81 8.01 -6.02
C LYS A 29 -9.89 7.70 -5.01
N ALA A 30 -9.53 7.29 -3.79
CA ALA A 30 -10.50 7.06 -2.72
C ALA A 30 -11.27 8.33 -2.35
N ILE A 31 -10.60 9.49 -2.26
CA ILE A 31 -11.20 10.81 -2.06
C ILE A 31 -12.19 11.14 -3.18
N LYS A 32 -11.81 10.89 -4.44
CA LYS A 32 -12.68 11.15 -5.60
C LYS A 32 -13.99 10.36 -5.53
N GLU A 33 -13.92 9.07 -5.18
CA GLU A 33 -15.13 8.25 -5.02
C GLU A 33 -15.97 8.71 -3.82
N ALA A 34 -15.34 9.06 -2.70
CA ALA A 34 -16.05 9.50 -1.50
C ALA A 34 -16.82 10.82 -1.72
N LYS A 35 -16.26 11.75 -2.49
CA LYS A 35 -16.92 13.05 -2.83
C LYS A 35 -18.24 12.89 -3.57
N LEU A 36 -18.56 11.71 -4.10
CA LEU A 36 -19.85 11.42 -4.73
C LEU A 36 -20.99 11.21 -3.69
N PHE A 37 -20.65 10.97 -2.42
CA PHE A 37 -21.60 10.54 -1.39
C PHE A 37 -21.75 11.49 -0.21
N GLY A 38 -20.84 12.46 -0.05
CA GLY A 38 -20.89 13.42 1.03
C GLY A 38 -19.69 14.36 1.03
N ASN A 39 -19.55 15.12 2.10
CA ASN A 39 -18.42 16.03 2.25
C ASN A 39 -17.15 15.24 2.59
N VAL A 40 -16.04 15.66 2.00
CA VAL A 40 -14.72 15.08 2.25
C VAL A 40 -13.74 16.20 2.60
N THR A 41 -13.11 16.07 3.76
CA THR A 41 -12.06 16.98 4.22
C THR A 41 -10.70 16.28 4.11
N GLU A 42 -9.83 16.79 3.26
CA GLU A 42 -8.42 16.39 3.26
C GLU A 42 -7.74 17.10 4.43
N ILE A 43 -7.63 16.42 5.60
CA ILE A 43 -7.06 17.02 6.81
C ILE A 43 -5.53 17.15 6.75
N ALA A 44 -4.89 16.40 5.88
CA ALA A 44 -3.48 16.50 5.56
C ALA A 44 -3.21 15.96 4.15
N SER A 45 -2.19 16.51 3.50
CA SER A 45 -1.73 16.05 2.19
C SER A 45 -0.23 16.27 2.07
N SER A 46 0.45 15.37 1.36
CA SER A 46 1.86 15.54 0.95
C SER A 46 2.02 15.88 -0.53
N SER A 47 0.96 16.37 -1.17
CA SER A 47 0.98 16.78 -2.59
C SER A 47 1.91 17.95 -2.87
N ASP A 48 2.18 18.80 -1.88
CA ASP A 48 3.11 19.94 -1.93
C ASP A 48 4.55 19.52 -2.29
N LYS A 49 4.95 18.27 -1.91
CA LYS A 49 6.24 17.67 -2.26
C LYS A 49 6.07 16.40 -3.10
N ASN A 50 5.10 16.40 -3.99
CA ASN A 50 4.82 15.27 -4.89
C ASN A 50 4.69 13.91 -4.16
N PHE A 51 4.09 13.92 -2.97
CA PHE A 51 3.82 12.74 -2.15
C PHE A 51 5.07 11.96 -1.69
N ASN A 52 6.21 12.63 -1.53
CA ASN A 52 7.44 11.97 -1.11
C ASN A 52 7.58 11.77 0.40
N TYR A 53 6.59 12.19 1.21
CA TYR A 53 6.57 12.04 2.66
C TYR A 53 5.18 11.68 3.20
N ILE A 54 5.12 11.30 4.49
CA ILE A 54 3.88 11.08 5.24
C ILE A 54 3.64 12.29 6.14
N PRO A 55 2.50 13.02 5.99
CA PRO A 55 2.17 14.13 6.88
C PRO A 55 2.07 13.69 8.34
N LYS A 56 2.62 14.48 9.27
CA LYS A 56 2.63 14.17 10.71
C LYS A 56 1.83 15.19 11.53
N ASP A 57 1.76 16.42 11.06
CA ASP A 57 1.11 17.53 11.76
C ASP A 57 -0.33 17.73 11.24
N PHE A 58 -1.28 17.07 11.88
CA PHE A 58 -2.71 17.21 11.58
C PHE A 58 -3.58 16.94 12.82
N THR A 59 -4.79 17.47 12.80
CA THR A 59 -5.78 17.26 13.87
C THR A 59 -6.96 16.46 13.35
N ILE A 60 -7.36 15.44 14.08
CA ILE A 60 -8.52 14.60 13.76
C ILE A 60 -9.68 15.05 14.64
N ASN A 61 -10.71 15.63 14.03
CA ASN A 61 -11.94 15.98 14.73
C ASN A 61 -12.79 14.70 14.92
N LYS A 62 -13.36 14.52 16.11
CA LYS A 62 -14.27 13.41 16.45
C LYS A 62 -15.57 13.39 15.64
N ASP A 63 -15.95 14.51 15.04
CA ASP A 63 -17.22 14.67 14.31
C ASP A 63 -17.19 14.12 12.88
N TYR A 64 -16.05 13.57 12.43
CA TYR A 64 -15.98 12.84 11.17
C TYR A 64 -16.66 11.49 11.27
N ASP A 65 -17.36 11.09 10.21
CA ASP A 65 -17.95 9.75 10.08
C ASP A 65 -16.85 8.67 10.12
N TYR A 66 -15.69 8.97 9.52
CA TYR A 66 -14.46 8.18 9.57
C TYR A 66 -13.24 8.99 9.11
N LEU A 67 -12.05 8.47 9.45
CA LEU A 67 -10.76 8.84 8.86
C LEU A 67 -10.32 7.72 7.91
N HIS A 68 -9.93 8.07 6.69
CA HIS A 68 -9.35 7.12 5.73
C HIS A 68 -7.87 7.43 5.45
N ILE A 69 -7.04 6.38 5.44
CA ILE A 69 -5.63 6.44 5.07
C ILE A 69 -5.23 5.30 4.13
N THR A 70 -4.16 5.49 3.38
CA THR A 70 -3.49 4.44 2.61
C THR A 70 -2.15 4.14 3.28
N SER A 71 -2.01 2.95 3.87
CA SER A 71 -0.87 2.60 4.73
C SER A 71 0.47 2.57 4.00
N ASN A 72 0.46 2.17 2.72
CA ASN A 72 1.66 2.08 1.88
C ASN A 72 1.37 2.53 0.45
N ASN A 73 2.13 3.49 -0.04
CA ASN A 73 1.97 4.12 -1.35
C ASN A 73 2.93 3.53 -2.38
N THR A 74 2.46 2.60 -3.18
CA THR A 74 3.27 1.82 -4.12
C THR A 74 3.87 2.63 -5.27
N ILE A 75 3.36 3.82 -5.54
CA ILE A 75 3.81 4.69 -6.64
C ILE A 75 4.92 5.62 -6.14
N PHE A 76 4.77 6.14 -4.93
CA PHE A 76 5.67 7.15 -4.36
C PHE A 76 6.67 6.57 -3.35
N GLY A 77 6.49 5.30 -2.94
CA GLY A 77 7.40 4.60 -2.03
C GLY A 77 7.37 5.11 -0.59
N THR A 78 6.23 5.64 -0.14
CA THR A 78 6.03 6.07 1.26
C THR A 78 5.14 5.12 2.03
N GLN A 79 5.36 4.98 3.35
CA GLN A 79 4.63 4.06 4.22
C GLN A 79 4.40 4.67 5.61
N PHE A 80 3.21 4.47 6.16
CA PHE A 80 2.96 4.75 7.58
C PHE A 80 3.65 3.70 8.45
N HIS A 81 4.74 4.07 9.10
CA HIS A 81 5.41 3.21 10.09
C HIS A 81 4.67 3.19 11.43
N SER A 82 3.99 4.28 11.76
CA SER A 82 3.05 4.39 12.87
C SER A 82 1.71 4.94 12.36
N PHE A 83 0.61 4.48 12.95
CA PHE A 83 -0.72 4.90 12.55
C PHE A 83 -1.25 6.00 13.45
N PRO A 84 -2.05 6.95 12.93
CA PRO A 84 -2.63 8.01 13.74
C PRO A 84 -3.59 7.42 14.79
N VAL A 85 -3.60 8.01 15.97
CA VAL A 85 -4.66 7.77 16.96
C VAL A 85 -5.87 8.59 16.53
N SER A 86 -6.99 7.91 16.25
CA SER A 86 -8.20 8.55 15.76
C SER A 86 -9.30 8.55 16.81
N ASN A 87 -10.02 9.67 16.90
CA ASN A 87 -11.23 9.82 17.73
C ASN A 87 -12.53 9.48 16.95
N CYS A 88 -12.40 9.16 15.67
CA CYS A 88 -13.47 8.65 14.81
C CYS A 88 -13.01 7.32 14.20
N PRO A 89 -13.89 6.52 13.59
CA PRO A 89 -13.53 5.25 12.97
C PRO A 89 -12.35 5.38 12.00
N LEU A 90 -11.37 4.49 12.10
CA LEU A 90 -10.20 4.45 11.22
C LEU A 90 -10.35 3.37 10.16
N ILE A 91 -10.39 3.80 8.89
CA ILE A 91 -10.48 2.95 7.71
C ILE A 91 -9.15 2.98 6.96
N VAL A 92 -8.59 1.82 6.63
CA VAL A 92 -7.24 1.74 6.07
C VAL A 92 -7.19 0.86 4.81
N ASP A 93 -6.63 1.41 3.74
CA ASP A 93 -6.14 0.63 2.59
C ASP A 93 -4.77 0.04 2.93
N MET A 94 -4.72 -1.26 3.19
CA MET A 94 -3.48 -2.03 3.40
C MET A 94 -3.16 -2.94 2.21
N SER A 95 -3.63 -2.64 1.02
CA SER A 95 -3.46 -3.53 -0.15
C SER A 95 -2.02 -3.93 -0.41
N SER A 96 -1.05 -3.10 -0.06
CA SER A 96 0.36 -3.35 -0.40
C SER A 96 1.25 -3.74 0.77
N ASP A 97 0.77 -3.64 2.00
CA ASP A 97 1.58 -3.96 3.18
C ASP A 97 0.85 -4.77 4.26
N ILE A 98 -0.35 -5.30 3.95
CA ILE A 98 -1.04 -6.22 4.87
C ILE A 98 -0.14 -7.43 5.15
N PHE A 99 -0.05 -7.82 6.43
CA PHE A 99 0.79 -8.93 6.91
C PHE A 99 2.27 -8.83 6.52
N SER A 100 2.77 -7.63 6.26
CA SER A 100 4.21 -7.39 6.03
C SER A 100 5.01 -7.25 7.32
N ARG A 101 4.33 -6.95 8.41
CA ARG A 101 4.88 -6.78 9.75
C ARG A 101 3.80 -6.98 10.81
N LYS A 102 4.21 -7.11 12.05
CA LYS A 102 3.28 -7.16 13.17
C LYS A 102 2.70 -5.77 13.45
N ILE A 103 1.38 -5.69 13.45
CA ILE A 103 0.61 -4.50 13.82
C ILE A 103 -0.55 -4.91 14.73
N ASP A 104 -1.04 -3.97 15.52
CA ASP A 104 -2.24 -4.16 16.33
C ASP A 104 -3.48 -3.85 15.50
N PHE A 105 -4.15 -4.89 15.02
CA PHE A 105 -5.35 -4.77 14.19
C PHE A 105 -6.56 -4.20 14.93
N SER A 106 -6.57 -4.21 16.27
CA SER A 106 -7.67 -3.65 17.06
C SER A 106 -7.78 -2.12 16.99
N LYS A 107 -6.74 -1.46 16.46
CA LYS A 107 -6.72 0.00 16.25
C LYS A 107 -7.54 0.48 15.05
N PHE A 108 -8.03 -0.45 14.23
CA PHE A 108 -8.71 -0.13 12.98
C PHE A 108 -10.15 -0.63 13.00
N ASP A 109 -11.06 0.20 12.51
CA ASP A 109 -12.47 -0.19 12.39
C ASP A 109 -12.74 -0.92 11.07
N LEU A 110 -12.00 -0.58 10.02
CA LEU A 110 -12.04 -1.33 8.76
C LEU A 110 -10.66 -1.30 8.08
N ILE A 111 -10.21 -2.48 7.68
CA ILE A 111 -9.04 -2.66 6.81
C ILE A 111 -9.51 -3.35 5.54
N TYR A 112 -9.05 -2.91 4.40
CA TYR A 112 -9.20 -3.66 3.17
C TYR A 112 -7.87 -3.83 2.45
N ALA A 113 -7.72 -4.93 1.72
CA ALA A 113 -6.51 -5.26 0.99
C ALA A 113 -6.82 -6.07 -0.27
N GLY A 114 -6.41 -5.55 -1.43
CA GLY A 114 -6.40 -6.33 -2.66
C GLY A 114 -5.37 -7.46 -2.59
N ALA A 115 -5.76 -8.66 -3.03
CA ALA A 115 -4.92 -9.85 -2.85
C ALA A 115 -3.60 -9.83 -3.63
N GLN A 116 -3.55 -9.15 -4.78
CA GLN A 116 -2.51 -9.26 -5.80
C GLN A 116 -1.11 -8.76 -5.42
N LYS A 117 -0.89 -8.38 -4.17
CA LYS A 117 0.41 -7.91 -3.66
C LYS A 117 0.98 -8.89 -2.63
N ASN A 118 0.49 -8.85 -1.40
CA ASN A 118 1.00 -9.71 -0.32
C ASN A 118 0.17 -10.97 -0.03
N LEU A 119 -1.05 -11.10 -0.57
CA LEU A 119 -1.95 -12.18 -0.19
C LEU A 119 -2.01 -13.32 -1.20
N GLY A 120 -1.92 -13.04 -2.50
CA GLY A 120 -2.06 -14.06 -3.54
C GLY A 120 -2.37 -13.46 -4.92
N PRO A 121 -2.98 -14.20 -5.84
CA PRO A 121 -3.33 -13.69 -7.17
C PRO A 121 -4.47 -12.67 -7.12
N ALA A 122 -4.61 -11.88 -8.19
CA ALA A 122 -5.72 -10.98 -8.38
C ALA A 122 -7.07 -11.73 -8.40
N GLY A 123 -8.15 -11.07 -7.98
CA GLY A 123 -9.52 -11.60 -8.05
C GLY A 123 -10.28 -11.51 -6.73
N ALA A 124 -9.61 -11.42 -5.58
CA ALA A 124 -10.24 -11.26 -4.28
C ALA A 124 -9.74 -10.00 -3.55
N THR A 125 -10.52 -9.53 -2.60
CA THR A 125 -10.16 -8.44 -1.68
C THR A 125 -10.49 -8.90 -0.28
N MET A 126 -9.51 -8.87 0.62
CA MET A 126 -9.73 -9.11 2.05
C MET A 126 -10.31 -7.86 2.69
N VAL A 127 -11.30 -8.04 3.55
CA VAL A 127 -11.85 -6.99 4.42
C VAL A 127 -11.86 -7.50 5.85
N ILE A 128 -11.29 -6.72 6.76
CA ILE A 128 -11.34 -6.94 8.22
C ILE A 128 -12.12 -5.77 8.78
N ILE A 129 -13.22 -6.03 9.47
CA ILE A 129 -14.13 -4.98 9.94
C ILE A 129 -14.56 -5.21 11.38
N ASN A 130 -14.55 -4.14 12.17
CA ASN A 130 -15.25 -4.10 13.45
C ASN A 130 -16.75 -4.09 13.20
N LYS A 131 -17.46 -5.10 13.72
CA LYS A 131 -18.91 -5.23 13.46
C LYS A 131 -19.73 -4.04 13.98
N GLU A 132 -19.28 -3.36 15.03
CA GLU A 132 -19.95 -2.16 15.56
C GLU A 132 -19.98 -1.01 14.54
N LEU A 133 -19.06 -1.01 13.57
CA LEU A 133 -19.08 -0.03 12.48
C LEU A 133 -20.33 -0.15 11.61
N LEU A 134 -20.94 -1.34 11.52
CA LEU A 134 -22.15 -1.58 10.74
C LEU A 134 -23.36 -0.81 11.27
N ASP A 135 -23.39 -0.51 12.57
CA ASP A 135 -24.48 0.26 13.20
C ASP A 135 -24.46 1.74 12.75
N LYS A 136 -23.37 2.20 12.15
CA LYS A 136 -23.24 3.54 11.59
C LYS A 136 -23.80 3.70 10.17
N VAL A 137 -24.25 2.63 9.53
CA VAL A 137 -24.85 2.65 8.19
C VAL A 137 -26.25 3.25 8.26
N GLN A 138 -26.45 4.43 7.67
CA GLN A 138 -27.73 5.19 7.76
C GLN A 138 -28.56 5.13 6.48
N ARG A 139 -28.02 4.61 5.39
CA ARG A 139 -28.70 4.55 4.10
C ARG A 139 -28.98 3.13 3.65
N ASN A 140 -29.90 2.99 2.70
CA ASN A 140 -30.10 1.71 2.02
C ASN A 140 -28.90 1.45 1.10
N VAL A 141 -28.22 0.34 1.35
CA VAL A 141 -27.04 -0.08 0.59
C VAL A 141 -27.43 -1.21 -0.34
N PRO A 142 -27.11 -1.12 -1.65
CA PRO A 142 -27.32 -2.23 -2.58
C PRO A 142 -26.58 -3.48 -2.09
N SER A 143 -27.21 -4.65 -2.21
CA SER A 143 -26.73 -5.90 -1.60
C SER A 143 -25.25 -6.21 -1.90
N MET A 144 -24.82 -6.03 -3.16
CA MET A 144 -23.44 -6.27 -3.58
C MET A 144 -22.42 -5.32 -2.95
N MET A 145 -22.86 -4.17 -2.45
CA MET A 145 -22.01 -3.15 -1.82
C MET A 145 -22.11 -3.17 -0.29
N SER A 146 -23.03 -3.93 0.28
CA SER A 146 -23.30 -3.99 1.71
C SER A 146 -22.33 -4.91 2.43
N TYR A 147 -21.48 -4.36 3.31
CA TYR A 147 -20.64 -5.19 4.18
C TYR A 147 -21.47 -6.13 5.06
N LYS A 148 -22.63 -5.67 5.55
CA LYS A 148 -23.57 -6.48 6.33
C LYS A 148 -23.99 -7.74 5.58
N VAL A 149 -24.42 -7.60 4.32
CA VAL A 149 -24.86 -8.73 3.48
C VAL A 149 -23.70 -9.71 3.24
N HIS A 150 -22.50 -9.21 2.96
CA HIS A 150 -21.33 -10.06 2.78
C HIS A 150 -20.97 -10.84 4.05
N ILE A 151 -21.10 -10.23 5.23
CA ILE A 151 -20.87 -10.89 6.53
C ILE A 151 -21.95 -11.96 6.77
N GLU A 152 -23.22 -11.63 6.61
CA GLU A 152 -24.36 -12.54 6.83
C GLU A 152 -24.35 -13.76 5.88
N LYS A 153 -23.66 -13.65 4.75
CA LYS A 153 -23.52 -14.71 3.75
C LYS A 153 -22.13 -15.35 3.73
N ASP A 154 -21.34 -15.18 4.80
CA ASP A 154 -19.98 -15.73 4.93
C ASP A 154 -19.13 -15.49 3.67
N SER A 155 -19.18 -14.26 3.14
CA SER A 155 -18.49 -13.81 1.91
C SER A 155 -18.93 -14.55 0.63
N SER A 156 -20.04 -15.27 0.65
CA SER A 156 -20.56 -16.10 -0.46
C SER A 156 -21.91 -15.59 -0.98
N PHE A 157 -22.19 -14.29 -0.86
CA PHE A 157 -23.41 -13.68 -1.40
C PHE A 157 -23.53 -13.84 -2.93
N ASN A 158 -22.42 -13.74 -3.63
CA ASN A 158 -22.28 -14.07 -5.05
C ASN A 158 -21.26 -15.19 -5.23
N THR A 159 -21.22 -15.82 -6.41
CA THR A 159 -20.25 -16.87 -6.74
C THR A 159 -18.82 -16.38 -6.47
N PRO A 160 -18.09 -17.00 -5.55
CA PRO A 160 -16.76 -16.53 -5.14
C PRO A 160 -15.67 -16.94 -6.16
N PRO A 161 -14.59 -16.16 -6.28
CA PRO A 161 -13.42 -16.53 -7.08
C PRO A 161 -12.61 -17.60 -6.33
N VAL A 162 -12.99 -18.87 -6.47
CA VAL A 162 -12.47 -19.99 -5.65
C VAL A 162 -10.96 -20.12 -5.71
N PHE A 163 -10.37 -20.05 -6.91
CA PHE A 163 -8.92 -20.20 -7.07
C PHE A 163 -8.09 -19.12 -6.34
N PRO A 164 -8.37 -17.80 -6.51
CA PRO A 164 -7.70 -16.78 -5.71
C PRO A 164 -7.88 -16.98 -4.20
N ILE A 165 -9.06 -17.36 -3.74
CA ILE A 165 -9.30 -17.59 -2.30
C ILE A 165 -8.49 -18.78 -1.80
N TYR A 166 -8.38 -19.86 -2.57
CA TYR A 166 -7.57 -21.01 -2.22
C TYR A 166 -6.07 -20.64 -2.14
N CYS A 167 -5.55 -19.87 -3.09
CA CYS A 167 -4.18 -19.39 -3.04
C CYS A 167 -3.92 -18.49 -1.82
N ILE A 168 -4.88 -17.60 -1.49
CA ILE A 168 -4.81 -16.78 -0.28
C ILE A 168 -4.75 -17.65 0.97
N LEU A 169 -5.59 -18.69 1.05
CA LEU A 169 -5.58 -19.62 2.18
C LEU A 169 -4.21 -20.27 2.37
N LEU A 170 -3.60 -20.76 1.28
CA LEU A 170 -2.26 -21.37 1.33
C LEU A 170 -1.21 -20.37 1.80
N ASN A 171 -1.24 -19.16 1.26
CA ASN A 171 -0.30 -18.12 1.66
C ASN A 171 -0.50 -17.68 3.13
N LEU A 172 -1.74 -17.55 3.60
CA LEU A 172 -2.02 -17.24 5.01
C LEU A 172 -1.53 -18.36 5.96
N ARG A 173 -1.56 -19.63 5.52
CA ARG A 173 -0.98 -20.74 6.30
C ARG A 173 0.54 -20.61 6.41
N LEU A 174 1.22 -20.22 5.33
CA LEU A 174 2.67 -19.94 5.35
C LEU A 174 2.99 -18.75 6.26
N ILE A 175 2.26 -17.64 6.12
CA ILE A 175 2.40 -16.46 6.98
C ILE A 175 2.20 -16.82 8.47
N LYS A 176 1.18 -17.65 8.76
CA LYS A 176 0.92 -18.12 10.14
C LYS A 176 2.04 -19.01 10.66
N GLN A 177 2.59 -19.88 9.83
CA GLN A 177 3.69 -20.78 10.19
C GLN A 177 4.98 -20.00 10.45
N GLU A 178 5.30 -19.01 9.61
CA GLU A 178 6.50 -18.20 9.73
C GLU A 178 6.41 -17.17 10.86
N GLY A 179 5.24 -16.57 11.04
CA GLY A 179 4.98 -15.51 12.00
C GLY A 179 5.34 -14.11 11.51
N LEU A 180 4.54 -13.13 11.94
CA LEU A 180 4.68 -11.73 11.47
C LEU A 180 5.95 -11.04 11.97
N ASP A 181 6.54 -11.47 13.07
CA ASP A 181 7.81 -10.94 13.58
C ASP A 181 8.96 -11.32 12.63
N SER A 182 9.01 -12.61 12.19
CA SER A 182 10.00 -13.09 11.21
C SER A 182 9.83 -12.42 9.84
N ILE A 183 8.59 -12.34 9.36
CA ILE A 183 8.28 -11.67 8.08
C ILE A 183 8.70 -10.19 8.13
N GLY A 184 8.40 -9.49 9.23
CA GLY A 184 8.77 -8.09 9.42
C GLY A 184 10.28 -7.88 9.37
N GLU A 185 11.04 -8.75 10.03
CA GLU A 185 12.51 -8.67 10.02
C GLU A 185 13.08 -8.92 8.61
N LYS A 186 12.59 -9.94 7.90
CA LYS A 186 12.98 -10.18 6.50
C LYS A 186 12.68 -8.99 5.58
N ASN A 187 11.52 -8.37 5.73
CA ASN A 187 11.15 -7.19 4.95
C ASN A 187 12.04 -5.98 5.29
N LYS A 188 12.39 -5.82 6.56
CA LYS A 188 13.34 -4.80 7.02
C LYS A 188 14.72 -5.01 6.39
N ILE A 189 15.28 -6.21 6.44
CA ILE A 189 16.56 -6.55 5.81
C ILE A 189 16.53 -6.24 4.31
N LYS A 190 15.47 -6.62 3.59
CA LYS A 190 15.32 -6.31 2.17
C LYS A 190 15.30 -4.81 1.91
N SER A 191 14.52 -4.05 2.68
CA SER A 191 14.43 -2.61 2.51
C SER A 191 15.74 -1.90 2.84
N GLU A 192 16.43 -2.29 3.91
CA GLU A 192 17.74 -1.77 4.27
C GLU A 192 18.78 -2.04 3.17
N LEU A 193 18.78 -3.23 2.59
CA LEU A 193 19.71 -3.60 1.50
C LEU A 193 19.55 -2.66 0.29
N ILE A 194 18.34 -2.50 -0.22
CA ILE A 194 18.13 -1.68 -1.42
C ILE A 194 18.33 -0.19 -1.15
N TYR A 195 17.87 0.33 -0.01
CA TYR A 195 18.03 1.74 0.31
C TYR A 195 19.48 2.10 0.65
N SER A 196 20.25 1.20 1.27
CA SER A 196 21.69 1.41 1.48
C SER A 196 22.43 1.54 0.14
N GLU A 197 22.06 0.75 -0.86
CA GLU A 197 22.62 0.88 -2.20
C GLU A 197 22.21 2.17 -2.89
N ILE A 198 20.93 2.53 -2.85
CA ILE A 198 20.43 3.79 -3.43
C ILE A 198 21.16 5.00 -2.83
N ASP A 199 21.36 5.01 -1.50
CA ASP A 199 21.97 6.14 -0.80
C ASP A 199 23.49 6.21 -0.99
N ARG A 200 24.16 5.06 -1.21
CA ARG A 200 25.60 4.97 -1.47
C ARG A 200 25.98 5.32 -2.90
N ASN A 201 25.14 4.89 -3.86
CA ASN A 201 25.46 4.88 -5.28
C ASN A 201 25.28 6.28 -5.89
N LYS A 202 26.36 6.83 -6.47
CA LYS A 202 26.36 8.16 -7.06
C LYS A 202 25.41 8.36 -8.24
N CYS A 203 24.98 7.24 -8.87
CA CYS A 203 24.09 7.28 -10.04
C CYS A 203 22.62 7.41 -9.68
N PHE A 204 22.24 7.21 -8.41
CA PHE A 204 20.84 7.14 -7.98
C PHE A 204 20.55 8.06 -6.79
N SER A 205 19.29 8.41 -6.64
CA SER A 205 18.76 9.11 -5.47
C SER A 205 17.40 8.56 -5.07
N GLY A 206 17.15 8.39 -3.77
CA GLY A 206 15.86 7.98 -3.25
C GLY A 206 14.79 9.05 -3.50
N PHE A 207 13.58 8.62 -3.83
CA PHE A 207 12.47 9.56 -4.05
C PHE A 207 11.81 9.98 -2.73
N SER A 208 11.56 9.02 -1.83
CA SER A 208 10.85 9.26 -0.57
C SER A 208 11.80 9.80 0.51
N GLU A 209 11.26 10.66 1.38
CA GLU A 209 11.94 11.11 2.60
C GLU A 209 12.36 9.90 3.45
N PHE A 210 13.58 9.94 3.99
CA PHE A 210 14.21 8.81 4.67
C PHE A 210 13.33 8.16 5.75
N SER A 211 12.68 8.98 6.59
CA SER A 211 11.83 8.48 7.70
C SER A 211 10.54 7.81 7.24
N ASP A 212 10.15 8.00 5.99
CA ASP A 212 8.83 7.59 5.48
C ASP A 212 8.94 6.56 4.34
N ARG A 213 10.16 6.05 4.08
CA ARG A 213 10.45 5.05 3.05
C ARG A 213 9.68 3.76 3.25
N SER A 214 9.09 3.26 2.17
CA SER A 214 8.34 2.01 2.19
C SER A 214 9.25 0.78 2.28
N GLN A 215 8.89 -0.17 3.15
CA GLN A 215 9.52 -1.49 3.19
C GLN A 215 8.99 -2.46 2.11
N MET A 216 8.00 -2.01 1.32
CA MET A 216 7.38 -2.83 0.27
C MET A 216 7.68 -2.34 -1.14
N ASN A 217 7.97 -1.04 -1.30
CA ASN A 217 8.17 -0.42 -2.61
C ASN A 217 9.28 0.64 -2.51
N ALA A 218 10.50 0.28 -2.87
CA ALA A 218 11.59 1.23 -2.95
C ALA A 218 11.50 2.01 -4.27
N THR A 219 11.38 3.32 -4.18
CA THR A 219 11.33 4.24 -5.33
C THR A 219 12.59 5.09 -5.37
N PHE A 220 13.17 5.25 -6.55
CA PHE A 220 14.38 6.01 -6.76
C PHE A 220 14.47 6.58 -8.18
N ASN A 221 15.29 7.59 -8.35
CA ASN A 221 15.55 8.23 -9.62
C ASN A 221 17.02 8.01 -10.02
N MET A 222 17.27 8.03 -11.31
CA MET A 222 18.61 8.19 -11.83
C MET A 222 19.00 9.67 -11.77
N ASN A 223 20.22 9.95 -11.32
CA ASN A 223 20.75 11.30 -11.26
C ASN A 223 21.06 11.82 -12.67
N GLU A 224 21.11 13.14 -12.82
CA GLU A 224 21.42 13.77 -14.11
C GLU A 224 22.83 13.37 -14.59
N GLY A 225 22.97 13.21 -15.89
CA GLY A 225 24.25 12.86 -16.53
C GLY A 225 24.50 11.36 -16.68
N PHE A 226 23.65 10.49 -16.13
CA PHE A 226 23.77 9.03 -16.29
C PHE A 226 22.84 8.46 -17.35
N ASP A 227 23.25 7.35 -17.97
CA ASP A 227 22.52 6.71 -19.08
C ASP A 227 21.49 5.70 -18.58
N SER A 228 20.23 6.12 -18.62
CA SER A 228 19.10 5.26 -18.21
C SER A 228 18.90 4.05 -19.14
N GLU A 229 19.26 4.15 -20.43
CA GLU A 229 19.13 3.04 -21.37
C GLU A 229 20.16 1.95 -21.05
N LEU A 230 21.39 2.33 -20.71
CA LEU A 230 22.42 1.40 -20.28
C LEU A 230 21.98 0.64 -19.00
N PHE A 231 21.44 1.34 -17.99
CA PHE A 231 20.95 0.68 -16.77
C PHE A 231 19.80 -0.28 -17.07
N ASN A 232 18.86 0.11 -17.91
CA ASN A 232 17.76 -0.76 -18.34
C ASN A 232 18.28 -2.03 -19.06
N ASN A 233 19.31 -1.90 -19.87
CA ASN A 233 19.95 -3.04 -20.55
C ASN A 233 20.66 -3.97 -19.56
N ILE A 234 21.38 -3.44 -18.57
CA ILE A 234 21.98 -4.23 -17.49
C ILE A 234 20.89 -4.99 -16.72
N CYS A 235 19.81 -4.32 -16.32
CA CYS A 235 18.67 -4.96 -15.66
C CYS A 235 18.08 -6.10 -16.51
N SER A 236 17.88 -5.86 -17.80
CA SER A 236 17.32 -6.85 -18.73
C SER A 236 18.25 -8.07 -18.87
N ASN A 237 19.55 -7.85 -19.01
CA ASN A 237 20.55 -8.91 -19.11
C ASN A 237 20.62 -9.77 -17.84
N ASN A 238 20.36 -9.16 -16.67
CA ASN A 238 20.27 -9.83 -15.39
C ASN A 238 18.86 -10.38 -15.07
N ASN A 239 17.98 -10.47 -16.08
CA ASN A 239 16.59 -10.96 -15.96
C ASN A 239 15.72 -10.16 -14.97
N ILE A 240 16.02 -8.89 -14.77
CA ILE A 240 15.18 -7.99 -13.96
C ILE A 240 14.14 -7.36 -14.87
N SER A 241 12.86 -7.56 -14.54
CA SER A 241 11.73 -7.00 -15.28
C SER A 241 10.86 -6.12 -14.39
N GLY A 242 10.18 -5.14 -15.00
CA GLY A 242 9.21 -4.29 -14.28
C GLY A 242 9.82 -3.32 -13.29
N ILE A 243 11.13 -3.00 -13.42
CA ILE A 243 11.85 -2.08 -12.53
C ILE A 243 11.49 -0.61 -12.77
N ASN A 244 11.00 -0.26 -13.96
CA ASN A 244 10.61 1.11 -14.28
C ASN A 244 9.51 1.60 -13.33
N GLY A 245 9.62 2.85 -12.91
CA GLY A 245 8.63 3.52 -12.06
C GLY A 245 7.27 3.65 -12.73
N HIS A 246 6.29 4.10 -11.97
CA HIS A 246 4.97 4.33 -12.54
C HIS A 246 5.03 5.45 -13.58
N ARG A 247 4.39 5.24 -14.75
CA ARG A 247 4.41 6.19 -15.89
C ARG A 247 4.00 7.63 -15.55
N SER A 248 3.29 7.86 -14.43
CA SER A 248 2.91 9.21 -13.99
C SER A 248 3.99 9.91 -13.17
N VAL A 249 5.03 9.19 -12.72
CA VAL A 249 6.10 9.72 -11.85
C VAL A 249 7.46 9.56 -12.51
N GLY A 250 7.65 8.50 -13.29
CA GLY A 250 8.94 8.14 -13.88
C GLY A 250 9.85 7.43 -12.87
N GLY A 251 11.16 7.51 -13.11
CA GLY A 251 12.18 6.88 -12.29
C GLY A 251 12.09 5.35 -12.25
N TYR A 252 12.46 4.77 -11.12
CA TYR A 252 12.51 3.34 -10.89
C TYR A 252 11.73 2.93 -9.64
N ARG A 253 11.27 1.69 -9.59
CA ARG A 253 10.56 1.14 -8.45
C ARG A 253 10.80 -0.36 -8.29
N ALA A 254 11.45 -0.75 -7.21
CA ALA A 254 11.55 -2.13 -6.78
C ALA A 254 10.35 -2.49 -5.88
N SER A 255 9.52 -3.46 -6.31
CA SER A 255 8.43 -4.01 -5.49
C SER A 255 8.94 -5.23 -4.74
N ILE A 256 9.19 -5.08 -3.43
CA ILE A 256 9.87 -6.06 -2.57
C ILE A 256 8.91 -6.73 -1.57
N TYR A 257 7.72 -7.12 -2.04
CA TYR A 257 6.69 -7.76 -1.22
C TYR A 257 7.21 -9.02 -0.49
N ASN A 258 6.41 -9.53 0.45
CA ASN A 258 6.79 -10.65 1.32
C ASN A 258 7.42 -11.82 0.56
N ALA A 259 6.84 -12.20 -0.57
CA ALA A 259 7.27 -13.37 -1.34
C ALA A 259 8.56 -13.17 -2.16
N LEU A 260 9.05 -11.93 -2.31
CA LEU A 260 10.32 -11.71 -3.02
C LEU A 260 11.50 -12.22 -2.18
N PRO A 261 12.28 -13.20 -2.68
CA PRO A 261 13.47 -13.68 -1.97
C PRO A 261 14.57 -12.59 -1.94
N LEU A 262 15.41 -12.64 -0.89
CA LEU A 262 16.54 -11.71 -0.72
C LEU A 262 17.54 -11.84 -1.88
N GLU A 263 17.74 -13.04 -2.38
CA GLU A 263 18.62 -13.35 -3.50
C GLU A 263 18.23 -12.60 -4.77
N SER A 264 16.93 -12.47 -5.06
CA SER A 264 16.44 -11.69 -6.20
C SER A 264 16.72 -10.20 -6.02
N LEU A 265 16.68 -9.70 -4.79
CA LEU A 265 17.01 -8.30 -4.52
C LEU A 265 18.52 -8.04 -4.61
N ASN A 266 19.37 -9.02 -4.23
CA ASN A 266 20.81 -8.94 -4.43
C ASN A 266 21.15 -8.74 -5.91
N VAL A 267 20.47 -9.44 -6.84
CA VAL A 267 20.69 -9.26 -8.28
C VAL A 267 20.46 -7.81 -8.71
N LEU A 268 19.41 -7.14 -8.17
CA LEU A 268 19.18 -5.73 -8.48
C LEU A 268 20.29 -4.83 -7.91
N VAL A 269 20.69 -5.07 -6.66
CA VAL A 269 21.76 -4.31 -6.01
C VAL A 269 23.09 -4.47 -6.76
N ASP A 270 23.41 -5.68 -7.18
CA ASP A 270 24.62 -5.95 -7.95
C ASP A 270 24.56 -5.32 -9.35
N SER A 271 23.40 -5.29 -10.00
CA SER A 271 23.18 -4.56 -11.25
C SER A 271 23.36 -3.04 -11.10
N MET A 272 22.97 -2.47 -9.95
CA MET A 272 23.19 -1.05 -9.65
C MET A 272 24.68 -0.74 -9.48
N LYS A 273 25.43 -1.63 -8.83
CA LYS A 273 26.90 -1.52 -8.68
C LYS A 273 27.62 -1.70 -10.02
N GLU A 274 27.22 -2.68 -10.83
CA GLU A 274 27.72 -2.89 -12.19
C GLU A 274 27.55 -1.63 -13.03
N PHE A 275 26.37 -1.03 -12.97
CA PHE A 275 26.08 0.21 -13.66
C PHE A 275 27.02 1.33 -13.19
N GLU A 276 27.19 1.54 -11.87
CA GLU A 276 28.10 2.56 -11.34
C GLU A 276 29.53 2.40 -11.83
N LEU A 277 30.05 1.16 -11.82
CA LEU A 277 31.41 0.85 -12.33
C LEU A 277 31.55 1.13 -13.82
N SER A 278 30.48 0.96 -14.60
CA SER A 278 30.49 1.25 -16.05
C SER A 278 30.55 2.75 -16.38
N GLN A 279 30.34 3.61 -15.38
CA GLN A 279 30.36 5.07 -15.50
C GLN A 279 31.71 5.69 -15.06
N GLU A 280 32.65 4.88 -14.61
CA GLU A 280 34.05 5.29 -14.29
C GLU A 280 34.95 5.21 -15.52
#